data_51830b352c4a118a78317bbd13640583
#
_entry.id   51830b352c4a118a78317bbd13640583
#
_cell.length_a   1.000
_cell.length_b   1.000
_cell.length_c   1.000
_cell.angle_alpha   90.00
_cell.angle_beta   90.00
_cell.angle_gamma   90.00
#
_symmetry.space_group_name_H-M   'P 1'
#
loop_
_entity.id
_entity.type
_entity.pdbx_description
1 polymer ?
#
loop_
_entity_poly.entity_id
_entity_poly.type
_entity_poly.pdbx_seq_one_letter_code
_entity_poly.pdbx_strand_id
1 'polypeptide(L)'
;MSCDLHIHSTCSDGAVPIERLASIAARTGLHAIALSDHDTLLSAQYAYAHTGQDEVELIPAVELTGYDFERQHRVHLLCYYPDVDCPALREHCAIMKERRNACALQSAKELEQLYPQFTTDLAWETTKASGVLFKSGLMQALELLGLTDGSIYGETY
;
A
#
# COMPACT_ATOMS: atom_id res chain seq x y z
N MET A 1 21.60 -3.73 -16.16
CA MET A 1 20.86 -2.76 -15.32
C MET A 1 19.60 -3.47 -14.85
N SER A 2 19.45 -3.68 -13.54
CA SER A 2 18.28 -4.36 -12.95
C SER A 2 17.39 -3.34 -12.28
N CYS A 3 16.07 -3.46 -12.41
CA CYS A 3 15.10 -2.57 -11.79
C CYS A 3 13.87 -3.35 -11.32
N ASP A 4 13.19 -2.82 -10.32
CA ASP A 4 11.88 -3.28 -9.89
C ASP A 4 10.88 -2.14 -10.10
N LEU A 5 9.91 -2.36 -10.97
CA LEU A 5 8.96 -1.31 -11.39
C LEU A 5 7.61 -1.40 -10.66
N HIS A 6 7.50 -2.22 -9.61
CA HIS A 6 6.26 -2.38 -8.85
C HIS A 6 6.55 -2.66 -7.38
N ILE A 7 6.70 -1.61 -6.58
CA ILE A 7 7.02 -1.71 -5.15
C ILE A 7 6.03 -0.89 -4.33
N HIS A 8 5.57 -1.50 -3.23
CA HIS A 8 4.72 -0.83 -2.24
C HIS A 8 5.50 -0.57 -0.95
N SER A 9 5.15 0.52 -0.30
CA SER A 9 5.67 0.95 0.98
C SER A 9 4.57 1.00 2.05
N THR A 10 4.93 1.46 3.25
CA THR A 10 3.93 1.77 4.28
C THR A 10 3.01 2.95 3.93
N CYS A 11 3.20 3.60 2.78
CA CYS A 11 2.22 4.58 2.26
C CYS A 11 0.94 3.90 1.74
N SER A 12 0.97 2.57 1.50
CA SER A 12 -0.21 1.74 1.23
C SER A 12 -0.18 0.46 2.05
N ASP A 13 -0.05 -0.69 1.44
CA ASP A 13 -0.14 -2.00 2.06
C ASP A 13 1.21 -2.73 2.18
N GLY A 14 2.30 -2.08 1.81
CA GLY A 14 3.65 -2.58 2.03
C GLY A 14 4.08 -2.50 3.49
N ALA A 15 5.05 -3.34 3.88
CA ALA A 15 5.55 -3.42 5.26
C ALA A 15 6.81 -2.57 5.52
N VAL A 16 7.42 -2.01 4.46
CA VAL A 16 8.67 -1.27 4.56
C VAL A 16 8.43 0.22 4.49
N PRO A 17 8.94 1.03 5.46
CA PRO A 17 8.89 2.48 5.36
C PRO A 17 9.57 2.97 4.07
N ILE A 18 8.95 3.98 3.43
CA ILE A 18 9.36 4.48 2.12
C ILE A 18 10.83 4.93 2.10
N GLU A 19 11.29 5.53 3.20
CA GLU A 19 12.66 6.05 3.37
C GLU A 19 13.72 4.95 3.36
N ARG A 20 13.32 3.70 3.58
CA ARG A 20 14.24 2.56 3.60
C ARG A 20 14.35 1.82 2.27
N LEU A 21 13.41 2.04 1.35
CA LEU A 21 13.34 1.28 0.11
C LEU A 21 14.57 1.47 -0.78
N ALA A 22 15.05 2.71 -0.97
CA ALA A 22 16.25 2.98 -1.77
C ALA A 22 17.48 2.20 -1.24
N SER A 23 17.71 2.22 0.08
CA SER A 23 18.84 1.51 0.69
C SER A 23 18.73 -0.01 0.60
N ILE A 24 17.52 -0.56 0.65
CA ILE A 24 17.27 -1.98 0.45
C ILE A 24 17.54 -2.36 -1.01
N ALA A 25 17.01 -1.58 -1.94
CA ALA A 25 17.21 -1.77 -3.38
C ALA A 25 18.70 -1.73 -3.77
N ALA A 26 19.47 -0.79 -3.24
CA ALA A 26 20.92 -0.71 -3.45
C ALA A 26 21.62 -2.00 -2.99
N ARG A 27 21.30 -2.50 -1.79
CA ARG A 27 21.89 -3.73 -1.24
C ARG A 27 21.53 -4.99 -2.03
N THR A 28 20.40 -4.99 -2.74
CA THR A 28 19.98 -6.09 -3.62
C THR A 28 20.48 -5.94 -5.05
N GLY A 29 21.24 -4.88 -5.34
CA GLY A 29 21.84 -4.63 -6.66
C GLY A 29 20.87 -4.05 -7.69
N LEU A 30 19.75 -3.48 -7.26
CA LEU A 30 18.85 -2.75 -8.13
C LEU A 30 19.42 -1.35 -8.42
N HIS A 31 19.20 -0.87 -9.65
CA HIS A 31 19.61 0.46 -10.10
C HIS A 31 18.45 1.46 -10.10
N ALA A 32 17.23 0.97 -10.21
CA ALA A 32 16.02 1.77 -10.16
C ALA A 32 14.86 1.00 -9.53
N ILE A 33 13.98 1.71 -8.83
CA ILE A 33 12.73 1.19 -8.27
C ILE A 33 11.58 2.16 -8.52
N ALA A 34 10.40 1.64 -8.85
CA ALA A 34 9.19 2.45 -8.92
C ALA A 34 8.38 2.33 -7.64
N LEU A 35 8.12 3.47 -7.00
CA LEU A 35 7.31 3.57 -5.79
C LEU A 35 5.84 3.72 -6.19
N SER A 36 5.11 2.59 -6.22
CA SER A 36 3.79 2.48 -6.85
C SER A 36 2.68 2.14 -5.86
N ASP A 37 2.69 2.76 -4.71
CA ASP A 37 1.69 2.53 -3.66
C ASP A 37 0.23 2.67 -4.15
N HIS A 38 -0.65 1.86 -3.59
CA HIS A 38 -2.06 1.79 -3.98
C HIS A 38 -2.84 3.08 -3.71
N ASP A 39 -3.44 3.67 -4.73
CA ASP A 39 -4.42 4.76 -4.69
C ASP A 39 -3.98 5.93 -3.78
N THR A 40 -2.67 6.23 -3.78
CA THR A 40 -2.07 7.36 -3.07
C THR A 40 -0.97 8.00 -3.89
N LEU A 41 -0.81 9.31 -3.78
CA LEU A 41 0.25 10.06 -4.44
C LEU A 41 1.45 10.33 -3.53
N LEU A 42 1.43 9.86 -2.28
CA LEU A 42 2.49 10.11 -1.30
C LEU A 42 3.84 9.57 -1.75
N SER A 43 3.87 8.36 -2.29
CA SER A 43 5.10 7.73 -2.78
C SER A 43 5.63 8.40 -4.05
N ALA A 44 4.75 8.82 -4.96
CA ALA A 44 5.15 9.59 -6.13
C ALA A 44 5.72 10.97 -5.73
N GLN A 45 5.09 11.67 -4.78
CA GLN A 45 5.60 12.94 -4.23
C GLN A 45 6.96 12.76 -3.57
N TYR A 46 7.12 11.68 -2.79
CA TYR A 46 8.41 11.32 -2.17
C TYR A 46 9.48 11.10 -3.23
N ALA A 47 9.22 10.31 -4.27
CA ALA A 47 10.15 10.03 -5.34
C ALA A 47 10.58 11.31 -6.09
N TYR A 48 9.63 12.20 -6.41
CA TYR A 48 9.94 13.50 -7.02
C TYR A 48 10.83 14.38 -6.13
N ALA A 49 10.58 14.39 -4.83
CA ALA A 49 11.36 15.19 -3.88
C ALA A 49 12.78 14.64 -3.66
N HIS A 50 13.03 13.36 -3.94
CA HIS A 50 14.31 12.69 -3.71
C HIS A 50 15.02 12.27 -5.00
N THR A 51 14.59 12.78 -6.15
CA THR A 51 15.23 12.50 -7.45
C THR A 51 16.73 12.85 -7.40
N GLY A 52 17.58 11.87 -7.73
CA GLY A 52 19.04 12.05 -7.81
C GLY A 52 19.76 12.18 -6.47
N GLN A 53 19.10 11.92 -5.34
CA GLN A 53 19.70 11.96 -4.01
C GLN A 53 20.23 10.61 -3.54
N ASP A 54 19.70 9.50 -4.08
CA ASP A 54 20.06 8.14 -3.75
C ASP A 54 20.93 7.48 -4.83
N GLU A 55 21.63 6.40 -4.45
CA GLU A 55 22.37 5.54 -5.41
C GLU A 55 21.43 4.78 -6.36
N VAL A 56 20.17 4.60 -5.96
CA VAL A 56 19.11 3.96 -6.73
C VAL A 56 18.15 5.04 -7.24
N GLU A 57 17.84 5.00 -8.52
CA GLU A 57 16.85 5.89 -9.12
C GLU A 57 15.45 5.58 -8.55
N LEU A 58 14.80 6.60 -7.98
CA LEU A 58 13.42 6.51 -7.53
C LEU A 58 12.49 6.99 -8.64
N ILE A 59 11.70 6.08 -9.19
CA ILE A 59 10.72 6.34 -10.24
C ILE A 59 9.38 6.68 -9.58
N PRO A 60 8.83 7.90 -9.76
CA PRO A 60 7.51 8.25 -9.26
C PRO A 60 6.44 7.39 -9.94
N ALA A 61 5.61 6.72 -9.15
CA ALA A 61 4.52 5.91 -9.68
C ALA A 61 3.33 5.86 -8.71
N VAL A 62 2.22 5.32 -9.17
CA VAL A 62 1.03 5.00 -8.39
C VAL A 62 0.35 3.79 -9.01
N GLU A 63 -0.14 2.86 -8.20
CA GLU A 63 -1.00 1.78 -8.65
C GLU A 63 -2.46 2.17 -8.41
N LEU A 64 -3.19 2.41 -9.51
CA LEU A 64 -4.59 2.82 -9.49
C LEU A 64 -5.50 1.59 -9.54
N THR A 65 -6.46 1.54 -8.63
CA THR A 65 -7.51 0.51 -8.64
C THR A 65 -8.67 0.95 -9.50
N GLY A 66 -8.98 0.15 -10.52
CA GLY A 66 -10.11 0.33 -11.40
C GLY A 66 -11.02 -0.89 -11.43
N TYR A 67 -12.10 -0.81 -12.21
CA TYR A 67 -13.01 -1.91 -12.45
C TYR A 67 -13.41 -1.98 -13.92
N ASP A 68 -13.17 -3.14 -14.55
CA ASP A 68 -13.63 -3.43 -15.90
C ASP A 68 -15.09 -3.91 -15.84
N PHE A 69 -16.02 -3.06 -16.20
CA PHE A 69 -17.44 -3.37 -16.16
C PHE A 69 -17.88 -4.37 -17.23
N GLU A 70 -17.18 -4.44 -18.35
CA GLU A 70 -17.48 -5.41 -19.41
C GLU A 70 -17.09 -6.83 -18.97
N ARG A 71 -15.90 -6.97 -18.38
CA ARG A 71 -15.39 -8.26 -17.90
C ARG A 71 -15.71 -8.55 -16.44
N GLN A 72 -16.34 -7.60 -15.75
CA GLN A 72 -16.76 -7.73 -14.35
C GLN A 72 -15.63 -8.09 -13.38
N HIS A 73 -14.45 -7.50 -13.53
CA HIS A 73 -13.35 -7.73 -12.62
C HIS A 73 -12.58 -6.46 -12.26
N ARG A 74 -11.89 -6.52 -11.12
CA ARG A 74 -10.98 -5.47 -10.68
C ARG A 74 -9.74 -5.49 -11.56
N VAL A 75 -9.24 -4.30 -11.88
CA VAL A 75 -7.98 -4.10 -12.59
C VAL A 75 -7.09 -3.17 -11.77
N HIS A 76 -5.78 -3.38 -11.87
CA HIS A 76 -4.79 -2.47 -11.33
C HIS A 76 -3.97 -1.91 -12.48
N LEU A 77 -3.77 -0.60 -12.47
CA LEU A 77 -3.06 0.14 -13.52
C LEU A 77 -1.87 0.85 -12.90
N LEU A 78 -0.67 0.51 -13.33
CA LEU A 78 0.53 1.25 -12.95
C LEU A 78 0.66 2.51 -13.80
N CYS A 79 0.64 3.66 -13.13
CA CYS A 79 0.87 4.96 -13.73
C CYS A 79 2.24 5.47 -13.29
N TYR A 80 3.15 5.62 -14.23
CA TYR A 80 4.49 6.15 -13.99
C TYR A 80 4.54 7.64 -14.30
N TYR A 81 5.33 8.38 -13.52
CA TYR A 81 5.44 9.84 -13.60
C TYR A 81 4.09 10.57 -13.57
N PRO A 82 3.21 10.24 -12.60
CA PRO A 82 1.92 10.89 -12.49
C PRO A 82 2.07 12.38 -12.21
N ASP A 83 1.20 13.20 -12.81
CA ASP A 83 1.03 14.58 -12.35
C ASP A 83 0.33 14.57 -10.99
N VAL A 84 1.11 14.78 -9.92
CA VAL A 84 0.62 14.75 -8.53
C VAL A 84 -0.34 15.90 -8.21
N ASP A 85 -0.43 16.90 -9.07
CA ASP A 85 -1.34 18.04 -8.93
C ASP A 85 -2.63 17.87 -9.76
N CYS A 86 -2.72 16.81 -10.57
CA CYS A 86 -3.92 16.51 -11.35
C CYS A 86 -5.14 16.33 -10.45
N PRO A 87 -6.19 17.18 -10.56
CA PRO A 87 -7.35 17.11 -9.69
C PRO A 87 -8.12 15.79 -9.79
N ALA A 88 -8.27 15.24 -11.00
CA ALA A 88 -8.97 13.98 -11.22
C ALA A 88 -8.25 12.79 -10.55
N LEU A 89 -6.92 12.79 -10.56
CA LEU A 89 -6.13 11.75 -9.91
C LEU A 89 -6.23 11.84 -8.38
N ARG A 90 -6.18 13.06 -7.84
CA ARG A 90 -6.39 13.31 -6.39
C ARG A 90 -7.78 12.88 -5.94
N GLU A 91 -8.80 13.22 -6.71
CA GLU A 91 -10.19 12.81 -6.44
C GLU A 91 -10.34 11.30 -6.45
N HIS A 92 -9.77 10.62 -7.46
CA HIS A 92 -9.77 9.15 -7.53
C HIS A 92 -9.14 8.54 -6.26
N CYS A 93 -7.96 8.99 -5.86
CA CYS A 93 -7.28 8.50 -4.66
C CYS A 93 -8.13 8.73 -3.40
N ALA A 94 -8.76 9.89 -3.26
CA ALA A 94 -9.63 10.19 -2.13
C ALA A 94 -10.84 9.25 -2.07
N ILE A 95 -11.53 9.05 -3.19
CA ILE A 95 -12.67 8.12 -3.29
C ILE A 95 -12.23 6.69 -2.95
N MET A 96 -11.08 6.24 -3.45
CA MET A 96 -10.59 4.89 -3.18
C MET A 96 -10.21 4.69 -1.73
N LYS A 97 -9.60 5.69 -1.10
CA LYS A 97 -9.33 5.70 0.34
C LYS A 97 -10.61 5.50 1.17
N GLU A 98 -11.65 6.28 0.89
CA GLU A 98 -12.94 6.16 1.59
C GLU A 98 -13.57 4.77 1.40
N ARG A 99 -13.59 4.26 0.17
CA ARG A 99 -14.15 2.94 -0.14
C ARG A 99 -13.40 1.81 0.55
N ARG A 100 -12.06 1.86 0.56
CA ARG A 100 -11.24 0.86 1.24
C ARG A 100 -11.50 0.88 2.74
N ASN A 101 -11.51 2.07 3.36
CA ASN A 101 -11.75 2.21 4.78
C ASN A 101 -13.15 1.71 5.17
N ALA A 102 -14.19 2.05 4.40
CA ALA A 102 -15.54 1.57 4.66
C ALA A 102 -15.64 0.04 4.60
N CYS A 103 -15.03 -0.58 3.59
CA CYS A 103 -15.00 -2.04 3.44
C CYS A 103 -14.20 -2.72 4.57
N ALA A 104 -13.01 -2.21 4.88
CA ALA A 104 -12.14 -2.79 5.88
C ALA A 104 -12.68 -2.62 7.32
N LEU A 105 -13.38 -1.53 7.60
CA LEU A 105 -14.06 -1.33 8.89
C LEU A 105 -15.16 -2.37 9.12
N GLN A 106 -15.85 -2.80 8.07
CA GLN A 106 -16.82 -3.89 8.18
C GLN A 106 -16.10 -5.20 8.56
N SER A 107 -15.02 -5.54 7.85
CA SER A 107 -14.21 -6.73 8.17
C SER A 107 -13.60 -6.67 9.57
N ALA A 108 -13.12 -5.48 10.00
CA ALA A 108 -12.60 -5.30 11.36
C ALA A 108 -13.66 -5.59 12.44
N LYS A 109 -14.90 -5.14 12.24
CA LYS A 109 -16.01 -5.44 13.16
C LYS A 109 -16.36 -6.92 13.20
N GLU A 110 -16.27 -7.63 12.09
CA GLU A 110 -16.45 -9.08 12.03
C GLU A 110 -15.33 -9.79 12.80
N LEU A 111 -14.09 -9.31 12.68
CA LEU A 111 -12.94 -9.82 13.43
C LEU A 111 -13.09 -9.58 14.95
N GLU A 112 -13.61 -8.45 15.38
CA GLU A 112 -13.92 -8.18 16.80
C GLU A 112 -14.92 -9.18 17.40
N GLN A 113 -15.86 -9.66 16.60
CA GLN A 113 -16.83 -10.69 17.03
C GLN A 113 -16.19 -12.08 17.12
N LEU A 114 -15.26 -12.39 16.22
CA LEU A 114 -14.59 -13.70 16.18
C LEU A 114 -13.44 -13.82 17.20
N TYR A 115 -12.76 -12.71 17.44
CA TYR A 115 -11.56 -12.64 18.29
C TYR A 115 -11.71 -11.53 19.32
N PRO A 116 -12.17 -11.82 20.56
CA PRO A 116 -12.44 -10.79 21.58
C PRO A 116 -11.25 -9.90 21.95
N GLN A 117 -10.02 -10.35 21.69
CA GLN A 117 -8.81 -9.57 21.92
C GLN A 117 -8.43 -8.64 20.74
N PHE A 118 -9.04 -8.82 19.57
CA PHE A 118 -8.85 -7.95 18.42
C PHE A 118 -9.67 -6.66 18.60
N THR A 119 -9.09 -5.53 18.24
CA THR A 119 -9.78 -4.24 18.23
C THR A 119 -9.52 -3.51 16.91
N THR A 120 -10.51 -2.80 16.42
CA THR A 120 -10.36 -1.93 15.25
C THR A 120 -9.27 -0.88 15.46
N ASP A 121 -9.11 -0.37 16.68
CA ASP A 121 -8.06 0.60 17.02
C ASP A 121 -6.65 0.01 16.82
N LEU A 122 -6.43 -1.26 17.20
CA LEU A 122 -5.16 -1.95 16.95
C LEU A 122 -4.88 -2.04 15.45
N ALA A 123 -5.88 -2.38 14.65
CA ALA A 123 -5.73 -2.43 13.19
C ALA A 123 -5.40 -1.05 12.59
N TRP A 124 -5.95 0.04 13.13
CA TRP A 124 -5.58 1.39 12.72
C TRP A 124 -4.13 1.76 13.08
N GLU A 125 -3.64 1.31 14.22
CA GLU A 125 -2.23 1.55 14.58
C GLU A 125 -1.26 0.87 13.60
N THR A 126 -1.59 -0.33 13.09
CA THR A 126 -0.75 -1.01 12.09
C THR A 126 -0.71 -0.31 10.72
N THR A 127 -1.71 0.51 10.42
CA THR A 127 -1.84 1.22 9.13
C THR A 127 -1.68 2.73 9.25
N LYS A 128 -1.13 3.20 10.36
CA LYS A 128 -1.02 4.63 10.69
C LYS A 128 -0.29 5.45 9.62
N ALA A 129 0.72 4.89 8.98
CA ALA A 129 1.50 5.58 7.95
C ALA A 129 0.68 5.89 6.69
N SER A 130 -0.16 4.96 6.24
CA SER A 130 -1.01 5.15 5.05
C SER A 130 -2.29 5.95 5.35
N GLY A 131 -2.80 5.86 6.59
CA GLY A 131 -4.13 6.35 6.95
C GLY A 131 -5.25 5.64 6.16
N VAL A 132 -4.96 4.42 5.68
CA VAL A 132 -5.91 3.54 4.99
C VAL A 132 -5.84 2.16 5.62
N LEU A 133 -6.98 1.63 6.03
CA LEU A 133 -7.07 0.30 6.59
C LEU A 133 -7.05 -0.74 5.47
N PHE A 134 -5.86 -1.24 5.17
CA PHE A 134 -5.67 -2.33 4.22
C PHE A 134 -5.89 -3.69 4.90
N LYS A 135 -6.17 -4.71 4.10
CA LYS A 135 -6.28 -6.09 4.58
C LYS A 135 -4.99 -6.57 5.25
N SER A 136 -3.84 -6.16 4.73
CA SER A 136 -2.52 -6.42 5.35
C SER A 136 -2.44 -5.88 6.78
N GLY A 137 -3.01 -4.70 7.07
CA GLY A 137 -3.05 -4.14 8.41
C GLY A 137 -3.94 -4.94 9.37
N LEU A 138 -5.09 -5.45 8.90
CA LEU A 138 -5.91 -6.37 9.70
C LEU A 138 -5.13 -7.65 10.04
N MET A 139 -4.41 -8.21 9.06
CA MET A 139 -3.58 -9.41 9.28
C MET A 139 -2.43 -9.15 10.24
N GLN A 140 -1.75 -8.00 10.14
CA GLN A 140 -0.71 -7.61 11.09
C GLN A 140 -1.25 -7.47 12.52
N ALA A 141 -2.44 -6.91 12.70
CA ALA A 141 -3.08 -6.83 14.02
C ALA A 141 -3.36 -8.22 14.60
N LEU A 142 -3.82 -9.17 13.79
CA LEU A 142 -4.01 -10.56 14.21
C LEU A 142 -2.68 -11.25 14.56
N GLU A 143 -1.62 -10.99 13.80
CA GLU A 143 -0.28 -11.51 14.07
C GLU A 143 0.29 -10.98 15.40
N LEU A 144 0.16 -9.69 15.66
CA LEU A 144 0.57 -9.07 16.94
C LEU A 144 -0.12 -9.69 18.15
N LEU A 145 -1.35 -10.19 17.98
CA LEU A 145 -2.12 -10.88 19.00
C LEU A 145 -1.82 -12.39 19.08
N GLY A 146 -0.94 -12.91 18.22
CA GLY A 146 -0.64 -14.34 18.15
C GLY A 146 -1.80 -15.20 17.63
N LEU A 147 -2.75 -14.60 16.89
CA LEU A 147 -3.92 -15.29 16.35
C LEU A 147 -3.68 -15.87 14.94
N THR A 148 -2.58 -15.57 14.34
CA THR A 148 -2.09 -16.13 13.07
C THR A 148 -0.60 -16.31 13.14
N ASP A 149 -0.07 -17.21 12.33
CA ASP A 149 1.37 -17.49 12.21
C ASP A 149 2.11 -16.54 11.24
N GLY A 150 1.44 -15.47 10.80
CA GLY A 150 1.96 -14.53 9.81
C GLY A 150 1.91 -15.03 8.36
N SER A 151 1.36 -16.21 8.13
CA SER A 151 1.16 -16.77 6.79
C SER A 151 -0.02 -16.08 6.10
N ILE A 152 0.25 -14.95 5.43
CA ILE A 152 -0.78 -14.17 4.72
C ILE A 152 -1.44 -15.00 3.59
N TYR A 153 -0.78 -16.03 3.10
CA TYR A 153 -1.23 -16.88 2.00
C TYR A 153 -1.49 -18.34 2.44
N GLY A 154 -1.77 -18.56 3.72
CA GLY A 154 -2.14 -19.88 4.24
C GLY A 154 -3.60 -20.27 3.96
N GLU A 155 -4.01 -21.45 4.41
CA GLU A 155 -5.37 -22.02 4.20
C GLU A 155 -6.51 -21.15 4.79
N THR A 156 -6.19 -20.17 5.64
CA THR A 156 -7.12 -19.24 6.29
C THR A 156 -7.34 -17.94 5.53
N TYR A 157 -6.80 -17.79 4.30
CA TYR A 157 -6.90 -16.57 3.50
C TYR A 157 -8.12 -16.55 2.60
#